data_ad7488330cd3a871fc3ebad33b9cdbc6
#
_entry.id   ad7488330cd3a871fc3ebad33b9cdbc6
#
_cell.length_a   1.000
_cell.length_b   1.000
_cell.length_c   1.000
_cell.angle_alpha   90.00
_cell.angle_beta   90.00
_cell.angle_gamma   90.00
#
_symmetry.space_group_name_H-M   'P 1'
#
loop_
_entity.id
_entity.type
_entity.pdbx_description
1 polymer ?
#
loop_
_entity_poly.entity_id
_entity_poly.type
_entity_poly.pdbx_seq_one_letter_code
_entity_poly.pdbx_strand_id
1 'polypeptide(L)'
;MKKSGVFTFFYRLLLTIMLMVGINGIFLAEMLDRWYLPLISVFAFVAANVFPSGAKGGYPSFKFRMIAHGSELLLQFLITTLLSSVIYIQSAFQMLPDNWVKWALCLGGALLAEFILFWNGIISVYCTSVQLGIKHRFIGIICGFIPIVNLFCLGVIIKITMQEVNFEIDKAEQDRKRINEKVCKTKYPVLLVHGVFFRDSAYFNYWGRVPAELIANGAEIYYGNHESAASVDDSAKEIAERIKQIVAETGCEKLNIIAHSKGGLDCRKAIACYGVEDMTASLTTINTPHRGCGFADYLLTKVSPNVKNKIAFAYNNALLKFGDKNPDFISAVTDLTQANCTKLNADVFDSPKVYYQSFGSKLNRASGGKFPLNFSYNLVKYFDGENDGLVSENSFAWGEKYTYITTKGKRGISHGDMIDLNRENIKDFDIREFYVQILADLKKSGY
;
A
#
# COMPACT_ATOMS: atom_id res chain seq x y z
N MET A 1 5.39 20.23 -12.61
CA MET A 1 6.51 21.14 -12.25
C MET A 1 6.60 21.18 -10.71
N LYS A 2 7.68 20.65 -10.12
CA LYS A 2 7.94 20.87 -8.68
C LYS A 2 8.11 22.36 -8.46
N LYS A 3 7.19 22.99 -7.71
CA LYS A 3 7.39 24.36 -7.25
C LYS A 3 8.68 24.43 -6.47
N SER A 4 9.51 25.45 -6.69
CA SER A 4 10.82 25.57 -6.03
C SER A 4 10.67 25.54 -4.51
N GLY A 5 11.67 25.03 -3.78
CA GLY A 5 11.66 25.05 -2.32
C GLY A 5 11.45 26.45 -1.75
N VAL A 6 11.93 27.47 -2.45
CA VAL A 6 11.75 28.89 -2.14
C VAL A 6 10.26 29.27 -2.16
N PHE A 7 9.52 28.87 -3.20
CA PHE A 7 8.09 29.17 -3.28
C PHE A 7 7.30 28.51 -2.13
N THR A 8 7.65 27.26 -1.80
CA THR A 8 7.02 26.53 -0.68
C THR A 8 7.29 27.20 0.65
N PHE A 9 8.52 27.71 0.86
CA PHE A 9 8.88 28.47 2.05
C PHE A 9 8.07 29.75 2.20
N PHE A 10 8.03 30.59 1.17
CA PHE A 10 7.25 31.84 1.21
C PHE A 10 5.74 31.59 1.38
N TYR A 11 5.21 30.56 0.74
CA TYR A 11 3.81 30.18 0.92
C TYR A 11 3.51 29.81 2.37
N ARG A 12 4.37 28.99 3.01
CA ARG A 12 4.23 28.60 4.41
C ARG A 12 4.36 29.78 5.35
N LEU A 13 5.31 30.67 5.08
CA LEU A 13 5.49 31.88 5.86
C LEU A 13 4.23 32.75 5.82
N LEU A 14 3.66 32.98 4.63
CA LEU A 14 2.41 33.74 4.47
C LEU A 14 1.27 33.07 5.22
N LEU A 15 1.12 31.75 5.09
CA LEU A 15 0.09 30.98 5.78
C LEU A 15 0.27 31.07 7.32
N THR A 16 1.49 30.98 7.82
CA THR A 16 1.79 31.18 9.24
C THR A 16 1.36 32.57 9.72
N ILE A 17 1.70 33.61 8.97
CA ILE A 17 1.30 34.99 9.31
C ILE A 17 -0.23 35.13 9.34
N MET A 18 -0.92 34.63 8.34
CA MET A 18 -2.39 34.65 8.28
C MET A 18 -3.02 33.92 9.46
N LEU A 19 -2.49 32.75 9.83
CA LEU A 19 -2.96 31.97 10.98
C LEU A 19 -2.62 32.65 12.31
N MET A 20 -1.44 33.24 12.46
CA MET A 20 -1.08 34.01 13.66
C MET A 20 -2.02 35.19 13.88
N VAL A 21 -2.39 35.91 12.82
CA VAL A 21 -3.40 36.98 12.89
C VAL A 21 -4.77 36.39 13.20
N GLY A 22 -5.13 35.26 12.57
CA GLY A 22 -6.43 34.59 12.78
C GLY A 22 -6.61 34.07 14.20
N ILE A 23 -5.60 33.42 14.77
CA ILE A 23 -5.62 32.82 16.10
C ILE A 23 -5.60 33.91 17.21
N ASN A 24 -4.79 34.94 17.02
CA ASN A 24 -4.53 35.94 18.03
C ASN A 24 -5.32 37.25 17.82
N GLY A 25 -6.38 37.23 17.01
CA GLY A 25 -7.11 38.44 16.61
C GLY A 25 -7.72 39.26 17.74
N ILE A 26 -8.20 38.61 18.80
CA ILE A 26 -8.74 39.29 19.98
C ILE A 26 -7.61 39.97 20.74
N PHE A 27 -6.48 39.28 20.91
CA PHE A 27 -5.29 39.85 21.56
C PHE A 27 -4.72 41.05 20.78
N LEU A 28 -4.65 40.96 19.45
CA LEU A 28 -4.21 42.06 18.60
C LEU A 28 -5.15 43.26 18.66
N ALA A 29 -6.47 43.03 18.75
CA ALA A 29 -7.45 44.09 18.91
C ALA A 29 -7.25 44.87 20.21
N GLU A 30 -7.02 44.19 21.31
CA GLU A 30 -6.72 44.79 22.63
C GLU A 30 -5.42 45.56 22.62
N MET A 31 -4.35 44.98 22.02
CA MET A 31 -3.03 45.64 21.99
C MET A 31 -2.98 46.91 21.12
N LEU A 32 -3.68 46.88 19.99
CA LEU A 32 -3.62 47.92 18.99
C LEU A 32 -4.80 48.91 19.08
N ASP A 33 -5.73 48.67 20.00
CA ASP A 33 -6.97 49.43 20.17
C ASP A 33 -7.76 49.57 18.84
N ARG A 34 -7.97 48.41 18.16
CA ARG A 34 -8.62 48.34 16.84
C ARG A 34 -9.73 47.28 16.82
N TRP A 35 -10.96 47.71 16.98
CA TRP A 35 -12.17 46.84 17.07
C TRP A 35 -12.42 45.96 15.84
N TYR A 36 -11.93 46.36 14.64
CA TYR A 36 -12.17 45.62 13.39
C TYR A 36 -11.20 44.40 13.19
N LEU A 37 -10.13 44.33 13.96
CA LEU A 37 -9.14 43.25 13.82
C LEU A 37 -9.73 41.83 14.03
N PRO A 38 -10.64 41.58 14.97
CA PRO A 38 -11.28 40.26 15.09
C PRO A 38 -12.02 39.82 13.83
N LEU A 39 -12.66 40.76 13.10
CA LEU A 39 -13.32 40.42 11.84
C LEU A 39 -12.32 39.95 10.76
N ILE A 40 -11.22 40.71 10.61
CA ILE A 40 -10.13 40.33 9.68
C ILE A 40 -9.54 39.00 10.06
N SER A 41 -9.36 38.75 11.36
CA SER A 41 -8.82 37.52 11.92
C SER A 41 -9.69 36.30 11.62
N VAL A 42 -11.00 36.41 11.81
CA VAL A 42 -11.95 35.35 11.42
C VAL A 42 -11.84 35.02 9.92
N PHE A 43 -11.79 36.06 9.09
CA PHE A 43 -11.65 35.86 7.64
C PHE A 43 -10.34 35.17 7.26
N ALA A 44 -9.20 35.59 7.82
CA ALA A 44 -7.90 34.99 7.60
C ALA A 44 -7.87 33.53 8.07
N PHE A 45 -8.44 33.26 9.26
CA PHE A 45 -8.52 31.94 9.84
C PHE A 45 -9.39 30.99 8.99
N VAL A 46 -10.60 31.40 8.59
CA VAL A 46 -11.49 30.62 7.76
C VAL A 46 -10.85 30.33 6.40
N ALA A 47 -10.24 31.34 5.77
CA ALA A 47 -9.55 31.16 4.49
C ALA A 47 -8.43 30.12 4.58
N ALA A 48 -7.61 30.17 5.63
CA ALA A 48 -6.53 29.21 5.84
C ALA A 48 -7.05 27.77 6.11
N ASN A 49 -8.19 27.63 6.77
CA ASN A 49 -8.80 26.33 7.08
C ASN A 49 -9.60 25.72 5.93
N VAL A 50 -10.19 26.52 5.04
CA VAL A 50 -11.08 26.02 3.97
C VAL A 50 -10.30 25.81 2.67
N PHE A 51 -9.38 26.72 2.35
CA PHE A 51 -8.63 26.63 1.10
C PHE A 51 -7.44 25.68 1.28
N PRO A 52 -7.42 24.56 0.52
CA PRO A 52 -6.29 23.62 0.61
C PRO A 52 -4.99 24.30 0.20
N SER A 53 -3.93 23.92 0.87
CA SER A 53 -2.61 24.49 0.61
C SER A 53 -2.21 24.35 -0.87
N GLY A 54 -1.99 25.50 -1.52
CA GLY A 54 -1.54 25.56 -2.91
C GLY A 54 -0.03 25.36 -3.08
N ALA A 55 0.70 25.00 -2.02
CA ALA A 55 2.15 24.89 -2.01
C ALA A 55 2.68 23.89 -3.04
N LYS A 56 1.92 22.81 -3.33
CA LYS A 56 2.24 21.83 -4.36
C LYS A 56 1.08 21.73 -5.34
N GLY A 57 1.36 21.88 -6.62
CA GLY A 57 0.39 21.58 -7.68
C GLY A 57 0.48 20.12 -8.10
N GLY A 58 -0.53 19.64 -8.84
CA GLY A 58 -0.45 18.32 -9.49
C GLY A 58 -0.84 17.14 -8.62
N TYR A 59 -1.70 17.34 -7.61
CA TYR A 59 -2.28 16.24 -6.84
C TYR A 59 -3.03 15.26 -7.77
N PRO A 60 -2.78 13.95 -7.68
CA PRO A 60 -3.42 12.97 -8.54
C PRO A 60 -4.92 12.81 -8.28
N SER A 61 -5.38 13.14 -7.06
CA SER A 61 -6.80 13.10 -6.72
C SER A 61 -7.14 14.06 -5.56
N PHE A 62 -8.45 14.29 -5.34
CA PHE A 62 -8.96 15.07 -4.21
C PHE A 62 -8.49 14.52 -2.87
N LYS A 63 -8.40 13.19 -2.74
CA LYS A 63 -7.90 12.52 -1.54
C LYS A 63 -6.50 13.00 -1.16
N PHE A 64 -5.55 13.03 -2.10
CA PHE A 64 -4.18 13.48 -1.83
C PHE A 64 -4.08 14.98 -1.57
N ARG A 65 -4.99 15.74 -2.17
CA ARG A 65 -5.15 17.16 -1.83
C ARG A 65 -5.59 17.34 -0.37
N MET A 66 -6.53 16.53 0.12
CA MET A 66 -6.98 16.54 1.52
C MET A 66 -5.87 16.11 2.49
N ILE A 67 -5.09 15.07 2.16
CA ILE A 67 -3.94 14.65 2.98
C ILE A 67 -2.91 15.79 3.07
N ALA A 68 -2.60 16.42 1.94
CA ALA A 68 -1.66 17.54 1.90
C ALA A 68 -2.12 18.73 2.74
N HIS A 69 -3.41 19.07 2.62
CA HIS A 69 -4.03 20.15 3.38
C HIS A 69 -3.99 19.85 4.89
N GLY A 70 -4.48 18.68 5.31
CA GLY A 70 -4.46 18.27 6.72
C GLY A 70 -3.04 18.23 7.30
N SER A 71 -2.07 17.71 6.54
CA SER A 71 -0.66 17.69 6.97
C SER A 71 -0.09 19.11 7.14
N GLU A 72 -0.46 20.03 6.27
CA GLU A 72 -0.03 21.43 6.36
C GLU A 72 -0.68 22.12 7.57
N LEU A 73 -1.98 21.91 7.80
CA LEU A 73 -2.66 22.46 8.99
C LEU A 73 -2.02 21.97 10.30
N LEU A 74 -1.68 20.67 10.39
CA LEU A 74 -1.00 20.12 11.57
C LEU A 74 0.41 20.69 11.75
N LEU A 75 1.14 20.93 10.66
CA LEU A 75 2.44 21.60 10.72
C LEU A 75 2.27 23.05 11.22
N GLN A 76 1.30 23.77 10.68
CA GLN A 76 1.01 25.14 11.10
C GLN A 76 0.56 25.18 12.56
N PHE A 77 -0.31 24.25 12.99
CA PHE A 77 -0.68 24.12 14.41
C PHE A 77 0.54 24.02 15.32
N LEU A 78 1.53 23.19 15.01
CA LEU A 78 2.77 23.13 15.82
C LEU A 78 3.51 24.46 15.89
N ILE A 79 3.60 25.16 14.76
CA ILE A 79 4.30 26.45 14.66
C ILE A 79 3.53 27.55 15.41
N THR A 80 2.21 27.67 15.16
CA THR A 80 1.39 28.74 15.74
C THR A 80 1.19 28.53 17.24
N THR A 81 1.00 27.30 17.70
CA THR A 81 0.92 26.99 19.14
C THR A 81 2.20 27.40 19.86
N LEU A 82 3.38 27.10 19.30
CA LEU A 82 4.65 27.50 19.90
C LEU A 82 4.77 29.02 19.97
N LEU A 83 4.51 29.73 18.88
CA LEU A 83 4.59 31.20 18.81
C LEU A 83 3.55 31.88 19.71
N SER A 84 2.29 31.42 19.68
CA SER A 84 1.22 31.92 20.56
C SER A 84 1.53 31.68 22.03
N SER A 85 2.12 30.53 22.39
CA SER A 85 2.54 30.27 23.78
C SER A 85 3.54 31.29 24.27
N VAL A 86 4.53 31.65 23.45
CA VAL A 86 5.51 32.69 23.81
C VAL A 86 4.82 34.04 24.03
N ILE A 87 3.90 34.44 23.15
CA ILE A 87 3.12 35.68 23.26
C ILE A 87 2.31 35.68 24.55
N TYR A 88 1.57 34.63 24.87
CA TYR A 88 0.71 34.58 26.05
C TYR A 88 1.50 34.45 27.35
N ILE A 89 2.63 33.77 27.40
CA ILE A 89 3.52 33.76 28.55
C ILE A 89 4.08 35.18 28.82
N GLN A 90 4.53 35.86 27.78
CA GLN A 90 5.07 37.21 27.91
C GLN A 90 4.00 38.23 28.31
N SER A 91 2.80 38.15 27.69
CA SER A 91 1.68 39.06 28.01
C SER A 91 1.09 38.82 29.41
N ALA A 92 1.23 37.61 29.95
CA ALA A 92 0.78 37.29 31.30
C ALA A 92 1.41 38.22 32.35
N PHE A 93 2.73 38.47 32.23
CA PHE A 93 3.42 39.37 33.18
C PHE A 93 2.90 40.82 33.15
N GLN A 94 2.34 41.25 32.01
CA GLN A 94 1.84 42.61 31.82
C GLN A 94 0.35 42.75 32.11
N MET A 95 -0.45 41.72 31.80
CA MET A 95 -1.91 41.82 31.86
C MET A 95 -2.55 41.17 33.09
N LEU A 96 -1.96 40.12 33.67
CA LEU A 96 -2.58 39.43 34.82
C LEU A 96 -2.80 40.29 36.05
N PRO A 97 -1.91 41.23 36.41
CA PRO A 97 -2.14 42.04 37.62
C PRO A 97 -3.42 42.86 37.58
N ASP A 98 -3.73 43.46 36.41
CA ASP A 98 -4.81 44.45 36.30
C ASP A 98 -5.97 44.06 35.39
N ASN A 99 -5.73 43.16 34.42
CA ASN A 99 -6.65 42.84 33.34
C ASN A 99 -6.77 41.33 33.09
N TRP A 100 -6.75 40.49 34.12
CA TRP A 100 -6.75 39.02 33.98
C TRP A 100 -7.95 38.48 33.18
N VAL A 101 -9.14 39.09 33.26
CA VAL A 101 -10.32 38.70 32.51
C VAL A 101 -10.11 38.86 30.99
N LYS A 102 -9.53 39.99 30.60
CA LYS A 102 -9.26 40.25 29.18
C LYS A 102 -8.19 39.28 28.68
N TRP A 103 -7.11 39.05 29.43
CA TRP A 103 -6.08 38.07 29.09
C TRP A 103 -6.67 36.66 28.94
N ALA A 104 -7.55 36.24 29.85
CA ALA A 104 -8.22 34.95 29.79
C ALA A 104 -9.12 34.80 28.54
N LEU A 105 -9.86 35.85 28.18
CA LEU A 105 -10.66 35.87 26.95
C LEU A 105 -9.83 35.77 25.69
N CYS A 106 -8.71 36.50 25.61
CA CYS A 106 -7.76 36.40 24.49
C CYS A 106 -7.18 35.00 24.38
N LEU A 107 -6.71 34.43 25.49
CA LEU A 107 -6.17 33.06 25.52
C LEU A 107 -7.24 32.02 25.15
N GLY A 108 -8.47 32.17 25.66
CA GLY A 108 -9.60 31.29 25.33
C GLY A 108 -9.93 31.30 23.84
N GLY A 109 -9.93 32.48 23.21
CA GLY A 109 -10.11 32.62 21.76
C GLY A 109 -9.00 31.97 20.94
N ALA A 110 -7.75 32.14 21.36
CA ALA A 110 -6.61 31.51 20.71
C ALA A 110 -6.65 29.97 20.85
N LEU A 111 -6.94 29.47 22.05
CA LEU A 111 -7.08 28.03 22.29
C LEU A 111 -8.22 27.41 21.47
N LEU A 112 -9.35 28.10 21.33
CA LEU A 112 -10.45 27.64 20.47
C LEU A 112 -10.03 27.59 18.99
N ALA A 113 -9.33 28.59 18.52
CA ALA A 113 -8.82 28.61 17.14
C ALA A 113 -7.80 27.49 16.89
N GLU A 114 -6.85 27.29 17.81
CA GLU A 114 -5.89 26.20 17.72
C GLU A 114 -6.58 24.82 17.79
N PHE A 115 -7.61 24.67 18.61
CA PHE A 115 -8.42 23.46 18.68
C PHE A 115 -9.07 23.16 17.31
N ILE A 116 -9.69 24.14 16.67
CA ILE A 116 -10.32 23.98 15.35
C ILE A 116 -9.26 23.62 14.30
N LEU A 117 -8.12 24.31 14.32
CA LEU A 117 -7.00 24.06 13.39
C LEU A 117 -6.48 22.61 13.51
N PHE A 118 -6.25 22.16 14.75
CA PHE A 118 -5.82 20.80 15.04
C PHE A 118 -6.81 19.76 14.57
N TRP A 119 -8.10 19.89 14.92
CA TRP A 119 -9.11 18.90 14.55
C TRP A 119 -9.38 18.85 13.06
N ASN A 120 -9.37 19.96 12.36
CA ASN A 120 -9.47 19.96 10.92
C ASN A 120 -8.29 19.20 10.29
N GLY A 121 -7.07 19.46 10.74
CA GLY A 121 -5.88 18.77 10.27
C GLY A 121 -5.89 17.27 10.56
N ILE A 122 -6.17 16.87 11.81
CA ILE A 122 -6.10 15.46 12.22
C ILE A 122 -7.20 14.61 11.58
N ILE A 123 -8.44 15.12 11.51
CA ILE A 123 -9.54 14.44 10.83
C ILE A 123 -9.21 14.24 9.35
N SER A 124 -8.71 15.28 8.69
CA SER A 124 -8.34 15.21 7.28
C SER A 124 -7.32 14.09 7.01
N VAL A 125 -6.25 13.98 7.81
CA VAL A 125 -5.24 12.94 7.58
C VAL A 125 -5.68 11.57 8.08
N TYR A 126 -6.44 11.48 9.18
CA TYR A 126 -6.92 10.19 9.71
C TYR A 126 -7.94 9.52 8.79
N CYS A 127 -8.82 10.30 8.15
CA CYS A 127 -9.83 9.75 7.25
C CYS A 127 -9.27 9.40 5.86
N THR A 128 -8.18 10.02 5.43
CA THR A 128 -7.74 9.91 4.04
C THR A 128 -6.41 9.19 3.83
N SER A 129 -5.43 9.29 4.77
CA SER A 129 -4.11 8.68 4.59
C SER A 129 -4.16 7.16 4.73
N VAL A 130 -3.62 6.43 3.75
CA VAL A 130 -3.42 4.97 3.81
C VAL A 130 -2.14 4.64 4.55
N GLN A 131 -1.07 5.41 4.31
CA GLN A 131 0.27 5.14 4.85
C GLN A 131 0.34 5.32 6.37
N LEU A 132 -0.56 6.12 6.95
CA LEU A 132 -0.63 6.27 8.40
C LEU A 132 -0.96 4.95 9.10
N GLY A 133 -1.78 4.10 8.49
CA GLY A 133 -2.15 2.79 9.03
C GLY A 133 -2.85 2.86 10.40
N ILE A 134 -3.37 1.74 10.87
CA ILE A 134 -4.07 1.64 12.17
C ILE A 134 -3.11 1.91 13.33
N LYS A 135 -1.88 1.40 13.23
CA LYS A 135 -0.88 1.51 14.31
C LYS A 135 -0.59 2.97 14.68
N HIS A 136 -0.28 3.83 13.69
CA HIS A 136 0.07 5.22 13.98
C HIS A 136 -1.13 6.05 14.39
N ARG A 137 -2.34 5.72 13.89
CA ARG A 137 -3.59 6.34 14.38
C ARG A 137 -3.81 6.03 15.85
N PHE A 138 -3.68 4.76 16.25
CA PHE A 138 -3.85 4.33 17.62
C PHE A 138 -2.81 4.95 18.57
N ILE A 139 -1.53 4.93 18.18
CA ILE A 139 -0.45 5.57 18.92
C ILE A 139 -0.71 7.07 19.05
N GLY A 140 -1.12 7.74 17.98
CA GLY A 140 -1.43 9.18 18.02
C GLY A 140 -2.56 9.54 18.97
N ILE A 141 -3.60 8.69 19.05
CA ILE A 141 -4.72 8.89 20.01
C ILE A 141 -4.21 8.75 21.46
N ILE A 142 -3.50 7.67 21.78
CA ILE A 142 -2.99 7.43 23.15
C ILE A 142 -1.99 8.52 23.55
N CYS A 143 -1.02 8.80 22.69
CA CYS A 143 0.01 9.80 22.96
C CYS A 143 -0.53 11.23 22.98
N GLY A 144 -1.71 11.47 22.38
CA GLY A 144 -2.38 12.77 22.40
C GLY A 144 -2.62 13.32 23.80
N PHE A 145 -2.78 12.44 24.80
CA PHE A 145 -3.00 12.81 26.20
C PHE A 145 -1.71 13.03 27.01
N ILE A 146 -0.54 12.77 26.42
CA ILE A 146 0.75 12.86 27.13
C ILE A 146 1.50 14.11 26.63
N PRO A 147 1.67 15.17 27.47
CA PRO A 147 2.39 16.38 27.11
C PRO A 147 3.79 16.06 26.55
N ILE A 148 4.26 16.84 25.60
CA ILE A 148 5.54 16.70 24.89
C ILE A 148 5.57 15.48 23.97
N VAL A 149 5.15 14.28 24.44
CA VAL A 149 5.10 13.06 23.61
C VAL A 149 4.13 13.23 22.44
N ASN A 150 2.99 13.90 22.66
CA ASN A 150 2.02 14.23 21.62
C ASN A 150 2.62 15.03 20.47
N LEU A 151 3.55 15.97 20.73
CA LEU A 151 4.22 16.77 19.71
C LEU A 151 5.12 15.90 18.82
N PHE A 152 5.85 14.96 19.43
CA PHE A 152 6.66 13.99 18.66
C PHE A 152 5.79 13.07 17.81
N CYS A 153 4.70 12.54 18.37
CA CYS A 153 3.75 11.70 17.64
C CYS A 153 3.11 12.48 16.47
N LEU A 154 2.74 13.73 16.69
CA LEU A 154 2.20 14.60 15.67
C LEU A 154 3.23 14.85 14.55
N GLY A 155 4.49 15.10 14.90
CA GLY A 155 5.59 15.22 13.94
C GLY A 155 5.78 13.96 13.08
N VAL A 156 5.63 12.76 13.66
CA VAL A 156 5.66 11.49 12.94
C VAL A 156 4.47 11.36 11.98
N ILE A 157 3.27 11.71 12.43
CA ILE A 157 2.05 11.71 11.61
C ILE A 157 2.24 12.63 10.39
N ILE A 158 2.65 13.87 10.61
CA ILE A 158 2.91 14.86 9.55
C ILE A 158 3.95 14.31 8.55
N LYS A 159 5.03 13.73 9.04
CA LYS A 159 6.09 13.16 8.19
C LYS A 159 5.54 12.05 7.29
N ILE A 160 4.79 11.10 7.84
CA ILE A 160 4.23 9.97 7.08
C ILE A 160 3.27 10.48 6.01
N THR A 161 2.36 11.36 6.37
CA THR A 161 1.33 11.88 5.45
C THR A 161 1.92 12.77 4.35
N MET A 162 2.94 13.59 4.68
CA MET A 162 3.68 14.35 3.66
C MET A 162 4.51 13.47 2.73
N GLN A 163 5.10 12.38 3.24
CA GLN A 163 5.80 11.41 2.40
C GLN A 163 4.85 10.69 1.44
N GLU A 164 3.64 10.32 1.91
CA GLU A 164 2.59 9.74 1.06
C GLU A 164 2.23 10.67 -0.10
N VAL A 165 1.96 11.94 0.19
CA VAL A 165 1.61 12.94 -0.82
C VAL A 165 2.74 13.14 -1.84
N ASN A 166 3.98 13.25 -1.36
CA ASN A 166 5.12 13.44 -2.25
C ASN A 166 5.33 12.27 -3.20
N PHE A 167 5.23 11.04 -2.67
CA PHE A 167 5.35 9.82 -3.45
C PHE A 167 4.31 9.75 -4.57
N GLU A 168 3.05 10.03 -4.25
CA GLU A 168 1.97 9.97 -5.23
C GLU A 168 2.02 11.12 -6.27
N ILE A 169 2.53 12.31 -5.90
CA ILE A 169 2.77 13.40 -6.86
C ILE A 169 3.91 13.00 -7.81
N ASP A 170 5.02 12.48 -7.28
CA ASP A 170 6.18 12.07 -8.10
C ASP A 170 5.76 10.94 -9.07
N LYS A 171 4.96 9.99 -8.59
CA LYS A 171 4.40 8.89 -9.41
C LYS A 171 3.48 9.42 -10.51
N ALA A 172 2.53 10.28 -10.18
CA ALA A 172 1.63 10.89 -11.17
C ALA A 172 2.36 11.75 -12.22
N GLU A 173 3.49 12.36 -11.85
CA GLU A 173 4.34 13.08 -12.81
C GLU A 173 5.05 12.11 -13.76
N GLN A 174 5.55 10.99 -13.26
CA GLN A 174 6.16 9.92 -14.06
C GLN A 174 5.15 9.36 -15.07
N ASP A 175 3.94 9.04 -14.62
CA ASP A 175 2.90 8.47 -15.47
C ASP A 175 2.45 9.44 -16.56
N ARG A 176 2.33 10.73 -16.24
CA ARG A 176 2.03 11.76 -17.25
C ARG A 176 3.08 11.86 -18.36
N LYS A 177 4.36 11.65 -18.03
CA LYS A 177 5.43 11.70 -19.02
C LYS A 177 5.38 10.56 -20.04
N ARG A 178 4.89 9.38 -19.63
CA ARG A 178 4.86 8.16 -20.46
C ARG A 178 3.47 7.75 -20.97
N ILE A 179 2.43 8.51 -20.68
CA ILE A 179 1.04 8.14 -20.99
C ILE A 179 0.84 7.83 -22.49
N ASN A 180 1.53 8.55 -23.37
CA ASN A 180 1.45 8.34 -24.82
C ASN A 180 2.25 7.14 -25.31
N GLU A 181 3.21 6.65 -24.53
CA GLU A 181 4.09 5.54 -24.92
C GLU A 181 3.39 4.18 -24.78
N LYS A 182 2.32 4.12 -23.97
CA LYS A 182 1.57 2.89 -23.68
C LYS A 182 2.52 1.73 -23.40
N VAL A 183 3.43 1.94 -22.43
CA VAL A 183 4.55 1.03 -22.16
C VAL A 183 4.13 -0.39 -21.81
N CYS A 184 2.92 -0.55 -21.23
CA CYS A 184 2.34 -1.85 -20.89
C CYS A 184 1.46 -2.46 -21.99
N LYS A 185 1.36 -1.84 -23.17
CA LYS A 185 0.62 -2.41 -24.30
C LYS A 185 1.44 -3.53 -24.92
N THR A 186 1.33 -4.73 -24.37
CA THR A 186 1.91 -5.99 -24.87
C THR A 186 1.19 -6.47 -26.13
N LYS A 187 1.79 -7.39 -26.88
CA LYS A 187 1.16 -8.01 -28.04
C LYS A 187 -0.07 -8.82 -27.65
N TYR A 188 -0.01 -9.51 -26.54
CA TYR A 188 -1.07 -10.34 -26.02
C TYR A 188 -1.62 -9.78 -24.72
N PRO A 189 -2.95 -9.92 -24.42
CA PRO A 189 -3.54 -9.51 -23.16
C PRO A 189 -2.89 -10.21 -21.96
N VAL A 190 -3.07 -9.66 -20.78
CA VAL A 190 -2.48 -10.16 -19.53
C VAL A 190 -3.54 -10.81 -18.66
N LEU A 191 -3.29 -12.05 -18.24
CA LEU A 191 -4.08 -12.78 -17.26
C LEU A 191 -3.37 -12.72 -15.91
N LEU A 192 -4.01 -12.12 -14.91
CA LEU A 192 -3.56 -12.10 -13.52
C LEU A 192 -4.15 -13.29 -12.77
N VAL A 193 -3.29 -14.13 -12.16
CA VAL A 193 -3.67 -15.34 -11.44
C VAL A 193 -3.23 -15.23 -9.99
N HIS A 194 -4.20 -15.20 -9.08
CA HIS A 194 -3.96 -15.07 -7.63
C HIS A 194 -3.44 -16.37 -7.00
N GLY A 195 -2.93 -16.28 -5.77
CA GLY A 195 -2.53 -17.41 -4.95
C GLY A 195 -3.62 -17.89 -3.99
N VAL A 196 -3.19 -18.59 -2.93
CA VAL A 196 -4.07 -19.10 -1.87
C VAL A 196 -4.62 -17.96 -1.01
N PHE A 197 -5.80 -18.13 -0.42
CA PHE A 197 -6.45 -17.35 0.64
C PHE A 197 -7.17 -16.08 0.24
N PHE A 198 -7.00 -15.56 -0.93
CA PHE A 198 -7.71 -14.36 -1.36
C PHE A 198 -8.13 -14.53 -2.82
N ARG A 199 -9.38 -14.20 -3.10
CA ARG A 199 -9.95 -14.19 -4.44
C ARG A 199 -10.09 -12.76 -4.95
N ASP A 200 -9.98 -12.57 -6.25
CA ASP A 200 -10.39 -11.34 -6.89
C ASP A 200 -11.90 -11.19 -6.78
N SER A 201 -12.34 -10.22 -5.98
CA SER A 201 -13.75 -9.87 -5.84
C SER A 201 -13.95 -8.39 -6.11
N ALA A 202 -15.20 -7.99 -6.40
CA ALA A 202 -15.56 -6.59 -6.60
C ALA A 202 -15.19 -5.69 -5.39
N TYR A 203 -15.11 -6.28 -4.20
CA TYR A 203 -14.82 -5.57 -2.95
C TYR A 203 -13.38 -5.71 -2.47
N PHE A 204 -12.69 -6.81 -2.82
CA PHE A 204 -11.32 -7.09 -2.43
C PHE A 204 -10.47 -7.36 -3.68
N ASN A 205 -9.78 -6.34 -4.15
CA ASN A 205 -8.82 -6.50 -5.22
C ASN A 205 -7.53 -7.11 -4.67
N TYR A 206 -7.27 -8.38 -5.03
CA TYR A 206 -6.05 -9.11 -4.66
C TYR A 206 -4.76 -8.36 -5.02
N TRP A 207 -4.75 -7.72 -6.19
CA TRP A 207 -3.59 -7.06 -6.77
C TRP A 207 -3.43 -5.59 -6.37
N GLY A 208 -4.20 -5.11 -5.38
CA GLY A 208 -4.11 -3.76 -4.86
C GLY A 208 -4.26 -2.66 -5.93
N ARG A 209 -3.23 -1.81 -6.08
CA ARG A 209 -3.19 -0.70 -7.06
C ARG A 209 -2.62 -1.11 -8.42
N VAL A 210 -2.06 -2.34 -8.54
CA VAL A 210 -1.31 -2.79 -9.73
C VAL A 210 -2.16 -2.79 -11.01
N PRO A 211 -3.38 -3.39 -11.06
CA PRO A 211 -4.14 -3.45 -12.31
C PRO A 211 -4.49 -2.06 -12.87
N ALA A 212 -4.89 -1.14 -11.99
CA ALA A 212 -5.21 0.22 -12.41
C ALA A 212 -4.01 0.94 -13.04
N GLU A 213 -2.82 0.73 -12.48
CA GLU A 213 -1.57 1.25 -13.02
C GLU A 213 -1.23 0.68 -14.40
N LEU A 214 -1.37 -0.64 -14.56
CA LEU A 214 -1.08 -1.32 -15.83
C LEU A 214 -2.05 -0.89 -16.93
N ILE A 215 -3.35 -0.79 -16.62
CA ILE A 215 -4.38 -0.33 -17.55
C ILE A 215 -4.11 1.13 -17.96
N ALA A 216 -3.78 2.01 -17.02
CA ALA A 216 -3.43 3.40 -17.32
C ALA A 216 -2.22 3.52 -18.25
N ASN A 217 -1.30 2.53 -18.23
CA ASN A 217 -0.15 2.44 -19.13
C ASN A 217 -0.41 1.59 -20.39
N GLY A 218 -1.67 1.22 -20.68
CA GLY A 218 -2.11 0.62 -21.94
C GLY A 218 -2.25 -0.89 -21.94
N ALA A 219 -2.16 -1.58 -20.79
CA ALA A 219 -2.38 -3.02 -20.70
C ALA A 219 -3.87 -3.37 -20.80
N GLU A 220 -4.15 -4.53 -21.37
CA GLU A 220 -5.44 -5.21 -21.33
C GLU A 220 -5.36 -6.34 -20.30
N ILE A 221 -6.19 -6.27 -19.24
CA ILE A 221 -6.07 -7.14 -18.05
C ILE A 221 -7.32 -8.00 -17.87
N TYR A 222 -7.07 -9.29 -17.65
CA TYR A 222 -8.06 -10.30 -17.26
C TYR A 222 -7.66 -10.95 -15.94
N TYR A 223 -8.61 -11.61 -15.27
CA TYR A 223 -8.41 -12.27 -13.97
C TYR A 223 -8.75 -13.76 -14.08
N GLY A 224 -8.00 -14.58 -13.34
CA GLY A 224 -8.16 -16.03 -13.29
C GLY A 224 -9.50 -16.46 -12.70
N ASN A 225 -9.98 -15.76 -11.67
CA ASN A 225 -11.25 -16.01 -10.98
C ASN A 225 -11.49 -17.46 -10.51
N HIS A 226 -10.42 -18.25 -10.34
CA HIS A 226 -10.46 -19.63 -9.87
C HIS A 226 -10.67 -19.70 -8.34
N GLU A 227 -10.95 -20.89 -7.82
CA GLU A 227 -11.08 -21.12 -6.37
C GLU A 227 -9.74 -20.86 -5.66
N SER A 228 -9.78 -20.09 -4.56
CA SER A 228 -8.55 -19.65 -3.87
C SER A 228 -7.94 -20.71 -2.96
N ALA A 229 -8.71 -21.70 -2.51
CA ALA A 229 -8.25 -22.82 -1.70
C ALA A 229 -8.72 -24.15 -2.30
N ALA A 230 -8.21 -24.47 -3.47
CA ALA A 230 -8.38 -25.78 -4.12
C ALA A 230 -7.01 -26.43 -4.33
N SER A 231 -7.00 -27.71 -4.69
CA SER A 231 -5.77 -28.40 -5.10
C SER A 231 -5.13 -27.68 -6.31
N VAL A 232 -3.82 -27.90 -6.53
CA VAL A 232 -3.15 -27.43 -7.75
C VAL A 232 -3.81 -27.99 -9.00
N ASP A 233 -4.31 -29.22 -8.94
CA ASP A 233 -4.97 -29.86 -10.06
C ASP A 233 -6.30 -29.22 -10.42
N ASP A 234 -7.14 -28.98 -9.44
CA ASP A 234 -8.46 -28.37 -9.65
C ASP A 234 -8.33 -26.91 -10.08
N SER A 235 -7.47 -26.14 -9.43
CA SER A 235 -7.15 -24.76 -9.84
C SER A 235 -6.61 -24.71 -11.27
N ALA A 236 -5.74 -25.67 -11.65
CA ALA A 236 -5.20 -25.73 -13.02
C ALA A 236 -6.28 -25.97 -14.08
N LYS A 237 -7.27 -26.82 -13.80
CA LYS A 237 -8.43 -27.04 -14.69
C LYS A 237 -9.23 -25.75 -14.88
N GLU A 238 -9.57 -25.09 -13.78
CA GLU A 238 -10.34 -23.84 -13.83
C GLU A 238 -9.59 -22.74 -14.59
N ILE A 239 -8.29 -22.61 -14.36
CA ILE A 239 -7.45 -21.64 -15.08
C ILE A 239 -7.38 -21.97 -16.57
N ALA A 240 -7.24 -23.25 -16.93
CA ALA A 240 -7.24 -23.66 -18.34
C ALA A 240 -8.56 -23.32 -19.04
N GLU A 241 -9.69 -23.59 -18.40
CA GLU A 241 -11.00 -23.20 -18.94
C GLU A 241 -11.14 -21.68 -19.06
N ARG A 242 -10.63 -20.93 -18.06
CA ARG A 242 -10.64 -19.46 -18.12
C ARG A 242 -9.79 -18.91 -19.27
N ILE A 243 -8.62 -19.49 -19.53
CA ILE A 243 -7.75 -19.14 -20.68
C ILE A 243 -8.52 -19.37 -21.99
N LYS A 244 -9.12 -20.54 -22.19
CA LYS A 244 -9.92 -20.88 -23.37
C LYS A 244 -11.08 -19.90 -23.57
N GLN A 245 -11.78 -19.58 -22.48
CA GLN A 245 -12.86 -18.60 -22.49
C GLN A 245 -12.40 -17.23 -22.94
N ILE A 246 -11.31 -16.68 -22.36
CA ILE A 246 -10.79 -15.37 -22.74
C ILE A 246 -10.37 -15.34 -24.21
N VAL A 247 -9.68 -16.37 -24.69
CA VAL A 247 -9.28 -16.49 -26.09
C VAL A 247 -10.52 -16.50 -27.02
N ALA A 248 -11.57 -17.24 -26.65
CA ALA A 248 -12.80 -17.29 -27.42
C ALA A 248 -13.56 -15.95 -27.40
N GLU A 249 -13.62 -15.26 -26.28
CA GLU A 249 -14.34 -13.99 -26.12
C GLU A 249 -13.64 -12.82 -26.81
N THR A 250 -12.30 -12.81 -26.80
CA THR A 250 -11.51 -11.68 -27.29
C THR A 250 -10.98 -11.89 -28.71
N GLY A 251 -10.89 -13.15 -29.17
CA GLY A 251 -10.22 -13.51 -30.41
C GLY A 251 -8.70 -13.35 -30.38
N CYS A 252 -8.10 -13.15 -29.21
CA CYS A 252 -6.63 -13.09 -29.10
C CYS A 252 -6.02 -14.46 -29.34
N GLU A 253 -4.82 -14.47 -29.94
CA GLU A 253 -4.09 -15.72 -30.22
C GLU A 253 -3.56 -16.37 -28.94
N LYS A 254 -3.03 -15.56 -28.02
CA LYS A 254 -2.35 -15.99 -26.79
C LYS A 254 -2.61 -15.02 -25.66
N LEU A 255 -2.20 -15.42 -24.42
CA LEU A 255 -2.19 -14.59 -23.22
C LEU A 255 -0.79 -14.56 -22.61
N ASN A 256 -0.41 -13.44 -22.03
CA ASN A 256 0.67 -13.35 -21.04
C ASN A 256 0.08 -13.60 -19.66
N ILE A 257 0.65 -14.52 -18.88
CA ILE A 257 0.18 -14.85 -17.55
C ILE A 257 1.13 -14.28 -16.50
N ILE A 258 0.60 -13.57 -15.51
CA ILE A 258 1.34 -13.18 -14.30
C ILE A 258 0.65 -13.85 -13.12
N ALA A 259 1.36 -14.76 -12.45
CA ALA A 259 0.81 -15.56 -11.38
C ALA A 259 1.58 -15.35 -10.07
N HIS A 260 0.88 -15.21 -8.95
CA HIS A 260 1.48 -15.05 -7.65
C HIS A 260 1.31 -16.29 -6.78
N SER A 261 2.36 -16.62 -5.99
CA SER A 261 2.32 -17.68 -5.00
C SER A 261 1.92 -19.06 -5.59
N LYS A 262 0.97 -19.77 -5.00
CA LYS A 262 0.42 -21.04 -5.51
C LYS A 262 -0.07 -20.93 -6.96
N GLY A 263 -0.62 -19.79 -7.35
CA GLY A 263 -1.10 -19.56 -8.73
C GLY A 263 -0.06 -19.84 -9.81
N GLY A 264 1.25 -19.70 -9.50
CA GLY A 264 2.32 -20.08 -10.40
C GLY A 264 2.43 -21.59 -10.64
N LEU A 265 2.19 -22.40 -9.59
CA LEU A 265 2.12 -23.88 -9.73
C LEU A 265 0.88 -24.31 -10.51
N ASP A 266 -0.25 -23.66 -10.21
CA ASP A 266 -1.53 -23.91 -10.90
C ASP A 266 -1.40 -23.62 -12.41
N CYS A 267 -0.79 -22.49 -12.78
CA CYS A 267 -0.57 -22.13 -14.18
C CYS A 267 0.41 -23.07 -14.90
N ARG A 268 1.50 -23.47 -14.25
CA ARG A 268 2.42 -24.45 -14.83
C ARG A 268 1.69 -25.76 -15.16
N LYS A 269 0.88 -26.26 -14.24
CA LYS A 269 0.09 -27.47 -14.46
C LYS A 269 -0.98 -27.27 -15.52
N ALA A 270 -1.66 -26.11 -15.54
CA ALA A 270 -2.64 -25.78 -16.58
C ALA A 270 -2.00 -25.82 -17.99
N ILE A 271 -0.85 -25.19 -18.16
CA ILE A 271 -0.14 -25.14 -19.43
C ILE A 271 0.30 -26.52 -19.90
N ALA A 272 0.91 -27.32 -19.00
CA ALA A 272 1.48 -28.61 -19.35
C ALA A 272 0.43 -29.72 -19.54
N CYS A 273 -0.68 -29.68 -18.78
CA CYS A 273 -1.59 -30.83 -18.68
C CYS A 273 -3.01 -30.58 -19.26
N TYR A 274 -3.42 -29.31 -19.44
CA TYR A 274 -4.82 -29.01 -19.81
C TYR A 274 -5.00 -28.33 -21.16
N GLY A 275 -3.97 -28.45 -22.06
CA GLY A 275 -4.09 -28.11 -23.47
C GLY A 275 -4.20 -26.63 -23.77
N VAL A 276 -3.53 -25.77 -22.97
CA VAL A 276 -3.52 -24.31 -23.17
C VAL A 276 -2.13 -23.76 -23.49
N GLU A 277 -1.16 -24.62 -23.81
CA GLU A 277 0.20 -24.20 -24.17
C GLU A 277 0.22 -23.32 -25.43
N ASP A 278 -0.59 -23.64 -26.44
CA ASP A 278 -0.67 -22.87 -27.68
C ASP A 278 -1.40 -21.51 -27.49
N MET A 279 -2.16 -21.37 -26.39
CA MET A 279 -2.87 -20.15 -26.00
C MET A 279 -2.08 -19.30 -24.99
N THR A 280 -0.89 -19.74 -24.60
CA THR A 280 -0.02 -19.03 -23.64
C THR A 280 1.25 -18.55 -24.32
N ALA A 281 1.55 -17.26 -24.18
CA ALA A 281 2.76 -16.65 -24.70
C ALA A 281 3.90 -16.66 -23.67
N SER A 282 3.56 -16.27 -22.44
CA SER A 282 4.51 -16.24 -21.33
C SER A 282 3.86 -16.55 -19.98
N LEU A 283 4.66 -17.11 -19.07
CA LEU A 283 4.30 -17.25 -17.65
C LEU A 283 5.35 -16.53 -16.79
N THR A 284 4.93 -15.48 -16.12
CA THR A 284 5.71 -14.78 -15.11
C THR A 284 5.21 -15.18 -13.72
N THR A 285 6.06 -15.80 -12.91
CA THR A 285 5.70 -16.19 -11.53
C THR A 285 6.30 -15.24 -10.51
N ILE A 286 5.51 -14.85 -9.54
CA ILE A 286 5.87 -13.91 -8.47
C ILE A 286 5.79 -14.64 -7.13
N ASN A 287 6.90 -14.75 -6.43
CA ASN A 287 7.01 -15.42 -5.12
C ASN A 287 6.32 -16.79 -5.07
N THR A 288 6.42 -17.57 -6.16
CA THR A 288 5.85 -18.90 -6.26
C THR A 288 6.76 -19.94 -5.61
N PRO A 289 6.23 -20.84 -4.76
CA PRO A 289 7.01 -21.88 -4.11
C PRO A 289 7.26 -23.06 -5.06
N HIS A 290 8.06 -22.89 -6.11
CA HIS A 290 8.33 -23.95 -7.11
C HIS A 290 8.96 -25.22 -6.53
N ARG A 291 9.64 -25.13 -5.39
CA ARG A 291 10.23 -26.26 -4.68
C ARG A 291 9.58 -26.55 -3.33
N GLY A 292 8.38 -25.97 -3.14
CA GLY A 292 7.62 -26.10 -1.90
C GLY A 292 8.09 -25.17 -0.79
N CYS A 293 7.49 -25.37 0.38
CA CYS A 293 7.69 -24.54 1.56
C CYS A 293 7.79 -25.44 2.80
N GLY A 294 8.94 -25.47 3.49
CA GLY A 294 9.16 -26.27 4.68
C GLY A 294 8.23 -25.91 5.85
N PHE A 295 7.70 -24.68 5.85
CA PHE A 295 6.66 -24.30 6.80
C PHE A 295 5.34 -25.07 6.56
N ALA A 296 4.98 -25.37 5.31
CA ALA A 296 3.80 -26.19 5.00
C ALA A 296 4.01 -27.63 5.51
N ASP A 297 5.20 -28.19 5.30
CA ASP A 297 5.56 -29.52 5.83
C ASP A 297 5.46 -29.55 7.37
N TYR A 298 5.98 -28.52 8.05
CA TYR A 298 5.87 -28.40 9.51
C TYR A 298 4.42 -28.31 9.97
N LEU A 299 3.62 -27.46 9.35
CA LEU A 299 2.20 -27.27 9.69
C LEU A 299 1.43 -28.59 9.58
N LEU A 300 1.67 -29.34 8.53
CA LEU A 300 0.97 -30.61 8.28
C LEU A 300 1.46 -31.77 9.14
N THR A 301 2.73 -31.79 9.52
CA THR A 301 3.33 -32.93 10.24
C THR A 301 3.41 -32.76 11.76
N LYS A 302 3.69 -31.54 12.23
CA LYS A 302 3.95 -31.25 13.65
C LYS A 302 2.80 -30.64 14.41
N VAL A 303 1.86 -30.01 13.71
CA VAL A 303 0.66 -29.46 14.35
C VAL A 303 -0.38 -30.55 14.58
N SER A 304 -0.98 -30.60 15.78
CA SER A 304 -1.96 -31.63 16.10
C SER A 304 -3.18 -31.60 15.18
N PRO A 305 -3.80 -32.76 14.86
CA PRO A 305 -4.95 -32.83 13.96
C PRO A 305 -6.11 -31.90 14.37
N ASN A 306 -6.38 -31.79 15.67
CA ASN A 306 -7.45 -30.90 16.18
C ASN A 306 -7.19 -29.42 15.88
N VAL A 307 -5.93 -28.98 15.98
CA VAL A 307 -5.57 -27.60 15.68
C VAL A 307 -5.60 -27.37 14.16
N LYS A 308 -5.09 -28.28 13.36
CA LYS A 308 -5.18 -28.23 11.89
C LYS A 308 -6.62 -28.10 11.42
N ASN A 309 -7.50 -28.96 11.92
CA ASN A 309 -8.92 -28.95 11.55
C ASN A 309 -9.62 -27.65 11.97
N LYS A 310 -9.30 -27.06 13.13
CA LYS A 310 -9.82 -25.74 13.55
C LYS A 310 -9.35 -24.63 12.62
N ILE A 311 -8.08 -24.64 12.23
CA ILE A 311 -7.51 -23.67 11.28
C ILE A 311 -8.21 -23.82 9.92
N ALA A 312 -8.26 -25.05 9.39
CA ALA A 312 -8.92 -25.34 8.12
C ALA A 312 -10.40 -24.91 8.10
N PHE A 313 -11.14 -25.24 9.16
CA PHE A 313 -12.53 -24.82 9.32
C PHE A 313 -12.71 -23.31 9.33
N ALA A 314 -11.86 -22.58 10.06
CA ALA A 314 -11.90 -21.13 10.11
C ALA A 314 -11.61 -20.50 8.74
N TYR A 315 -10.59 -20.98 8.01
CA TYR A 315 -10.25 -20.52 6.67
C TYR A 315 -11.32 -20.87 5.65
N ASN A 316 -11.78 -22.11 5.61
CA ASN A 316 -12.81 -22.53 4.66
C ASN A 316 -14.10 -21.72 4.84
N ASN A 317 -14.54 -21.49 6.08
CA ASN A 317 -15.70 -20.64 6.35
C ASN A 317 -15.52 -19.18 5.94
N ALA A 318 -14.31 -18.63 6.10
CA ALA A 318 -14.01 -17.29 5.62
C ALA A 318 -14.07 -17.23 4.08
N LEU A 319 -13.48 -18.18 3.40
CA LEU A 319 -13.44 -18.24 1.93
C LEU A 319 -14.80 -18.46 1.30
N LEU A 320 -15.66 -19.29 1.91
CA LEU A 320 -17.07 -19.41 1.52
C LEU A 320 -17.80 -18.07 1.53
N LYS A 321 -17.54 -17.23 2.56
CA LYS A 321 -18.11 -15.86 2.63
C LYS A 321 -17.56 -14.93 1.57
N PHE A 322 -16.35 -15.18 1.07
CA PHE A 322 -15.71 -14.40 0.00
C PHE A 322 -16.01 -14.93 -1.41
N GLY A 323 -16.80 -15.99 -1.53
CA GLY A 323 -17.35 -16.47 -2.80
C GLY A 323 -16.71 -17.73 -3.37
N ASP A 324 -15.80 -18.40 -2.66
CA ASP A 324 -15.36 -19.75 -2.99
C ASP A 324 -16.52 -20.72 -2.78
N LYS A 325 -16.66 -21.71 -3.67
CA LYS A 325 -17.76 -22.68 -3.60
C LYS A 325 -17.40 -23.89 -2.74
N ASN A 326 -16.18 -24.39 -2.90
CA ASN A 326 -15.69 -25.63 -2.26
C ASN A 326 -14.27 -25.45 -1.73
N PRO A 327 -13.99 -24.51 -0.80
CA PRO A 327 -12.64 -24.27 -0.33
C PRO A 327 -12.12 -25.46 0.48
N ASP A 328 -10.93 -25.94 0.14
CA ASP A 328 -10.18 -26.97 0.85
C ASP A 328 -8.78 -26.50 1.21
N PHE A 329 -8.68 -25.84 2.37
CA PHE A 329 -7.42 -25.33 2.90
C PHE A 329 -6.35 -26.39 3.05
N ILE A 330 -6.72 -27.60 3.53
CA ILE A 330 -5.74 -28.67 3.77
C ILE A 330 -5.14 -29.16 2.45
N SER A 331 -5.98 -29.38 1.43
CA SER A 331 -5.52 -29.77 0.10
C SER A 331 -4.59 -28.72 -0.50
N ALA A 332 -4.99 -27.45 -0.46
CA ALA A 332 -4.18 -26.35 -0.97
C ALA A 332 -2.80 -26.26 -0.29
N VAL A 333 -2.73 -26.42 1.05
CA VAL A 333 -1.45 -26.39 1.79
C VAL A 333 -0.64 -27.66 1.56
N THR A 334 -1.28 -28.81 1.37
CA THR A 334 -0.60 -30.07 1.09
C THR A 334 0.17 -29.99 -0.22
N ASP A 335 -0.40 -29.38 -1.24
CA ASP A 335 0.27 -29.20 -2.53
C ASP A 335 1.49 -28.25 -2.46
N LEU A 336 1.60 -27.43 -1.41
CA LEU A 336 2.74 -26.55 -1.18
C LEU A 336 3.89 -27.18 -0.38
N THR A 337 3.77 -28.44 0.01
CA THR A 337 4.86 -29.17 0.67
C THR A 337 6.02 -29.44 -0.28
N GLN A 338 7.22 -29.55 0.26
CA GLN A 338 8.42 -29.88 -0.55
C GLN A 338 8.26 -31.20 -1.31
N ALA A 339 7.66 -32.23 -0.67
CA ALA A 339 7.41 -33.49 -1.31
C ALA A 339 6.49 -33.42 -2.51
N ASN A 340 5.36 -32.68 -2.39
CA ASN A 340 4.40 -32.55 -3.48
C ASN A 340 4.91 -31.64 -4.59
N CYS A 341 5.64 -30.57 -4.27
CA CYS A 341 6.28 -29.76 -5.30
C CYS A 341 7.39 -30.51 -6.03
N THR A 342 8.15 -31.39 -5.36
CA THR A 342 9.11 -32.28 -6.01
C THR A 342 8.42 -33.21 -6.99
N LYS A 343 7.30 -33.83 -6.57
CA LYS A 343 6.50 -34.69 -7.45
C LYS A 343 5.93 -33.88 -8.62
N LEU A 344 5.36 -32.72 -8.38
CA LEU A 344 4.86 -31.83 -9.43
C LEU A 344 5.96 -31.51 -10.46
N ASN A 345 7.17 -31.20 -10.00
CA ASN A 345 8.30 -30.89 -10.88
C ASN A 345 8.80 -32.09 -11.69
N ALA A 346 8.59 -33.32 -11.21
CA ALA A 346 8.90 -34.54 -11.95
C ALA A 346 7.84 -34.89 -13.01
N ASP A 347 6.57 -34.49 -12.77
CA ASP A 347 5.44 -34.86 -13.63
C ASP A 347 5.05 -33.75 -14.63
N VAL A 348 5.41 -32.47 -14.35
CA VAL A 348 4.98 -31.29 -15.10
C VAL A 348 6.20 -30.62 -15.73
N PHE A 349 6.31 -30.74 -17.06
CA PHE A 349 7.40 -30.14 -17.83
C PHE A 349 6.97 -28.81 -18.47
N ASP A 350 7.87 -27.84 -18.50
CA ASP A 350 7.63 -26.57 -19.14
C ASP A 350 7.57 -26.74 -20.66
N SER A 351 6.57 -26.14 -21.32
CA SER A 351 6.43 -26.17 -22.77
C SER A 351 7.47 -25.27 -23.44
N PRO A 352 8.18 -25.74 -24.48
CA PRO A 352 9.14 -24.90 -25.23
C PRO A 352 8.45 -23.78 -26.04
N LYS A 353 7.12 -23.77 -26.11
CA LYS A 353 6.34 -22.74 -26.81
C LYS A 353 6.04 -21.52 -25.92
N VAL A 354 6.34 -21.59 -24.63
CA VAL A 354 5.99 -20.59 -23.62
C VAL A 354 7.26 -20.04 -22.98
N TYR A 355 7.36 -18.72 -22.88
CA TYR A 355 8.44 -18.06 -22.16
C TYR A 355 8.18 -18.07 -20.65
N TYR A 356 9.12 -18.58 -19.86
CA TYR A 356 9.00 -18.66 -18.40
C TYR A 356 10.00 -17.74 -17.71
N GLN A 357 9.50 -16.92 -16.78
CA GLN A 357 10.35 -16.14 -15.88
C GLN A 357 9.79 -16.10 -14.45
N SER A 358 10.68 -15.87 -13.50
CA SER A 358 10.29 -15.81 -12.07
C SER A 358 10.92 -14.64 -11.34
N PHE A 359 10.19 -14.17 -10.34
CA PHE A 359 10.64 -13.14 -9.41
C PHE A 359 10.44 -13.62 -7.98
N GLY A 360 11.43 -13.38 -7.14
CA GLY A 360 11.37 -13.63 -5.71
C GLY A 360 11.70 -12.38 -4.91
N SER A 361 11.22 -12.31 -3.68
CA SER A 361 11.52 -11.20 -2.77
C SER A 361 11.86 -11.69 -1.36
N LYS A 362 12.39 -10.81 -0.51
CA LYS A 362 12.61 -11.15 0.90
C LYS A 362 12.31 -10.03 1.86
N LEU A 363 11.90 -10.41 3.06
CA LEU A 363 11.95 -9.57 4.24
C LEU A 363 13.38 -9.53 4.79
N ASN A 364 13.81 -8.36 5.24
CA ASN A 364 15.10 -8.21 5.91
C ASN A 364 14.98 -8.48 7.44
N ARG A 365 13.75 -8.41 7.97
CA ARG A 365 13.42 -8.73 9.37
C ARG A 365 11.93 -8.99 9.53
N ALA A 366 11.55 -9.73 10.58
CA ALA A 366 10.15 -10.02 10.89
C ALA A 366 9.25 -8.79 10.98
N SER A 367 9.71 -7.72 11.63
CA SER A 367 8.94 -6.47 11.76
C SER A 367 8.78 -5.67 10.45
N GLY A 368 9.37 -6.13 9.35
CA GLY A 368 9.14 -5.59 8.01
C GLY A 368 7.83 -6.03 7.41
N GLY A 369 7.35 -7.22 7.76
CA GLY A 369 6.06 -7.75 7.33
C GLY A 369 4.90 -7.30 8.21
N LYS A 370 3.67 -7.40 7.68
CA LYS A 370 2.42 -7.28 8.45
C LYS A 370 1.97 -8.66 8.93
N PHE A 371 1.07 -8.69 9.91
CA PHE A 371 0.44 -9.96 10.30
C PHE A 371 -0.34 -10.59 9.13
N PRO A 372 -0.20 -11.90 8.91
CA PRO A 372 0.55 -12.89 9.69
C PRO A 372 2.03 -13.07 9.29
N LEU A 373 2.52 -12.44 8.23
CA LEU A 373 3.86 -12.65 7.64
C LEU A 373 5.01 -12.27 8.58
N ASN A 374 4.80 -11.28 9.45
CA ASN A 374 5.78 -10.91 10.48
C ASN A 374 5.96 -12.02 11.54
N PHE A 375 4.93 -12.83 11.77
CA PHE A 375 4.97 -13.95 12.70
C PHE A 375 5.60 -15.19 12.06
N SER A 376 5.19 -15.53 10.82
CA SER A 376 5.71 -16.68 10.09
C SER A 376 7.18 -16.53 9.66
N TYR A 377 7.67 -15.29 9.47
CA TYR A 377 9.04 -15.01 9.00
C TYR A 377 10.13 -15.77 9.77
N ASN A 378 10.10 -15.73 11.10
CA ASN A 378 11.13 -16.39 11.91
C ASN A 378 11.01 -17.90 11.83
N LEU A 379 9.81 -18.43 11.68
CA LEU A 379 9.55 -19.85 11.55
C LEU A 379 10.04 -20.37 10.20
N VAL A 380 9.70 -19.69 9.11
CA VAL A 380 10.21 -20.03 7.77
C VAL A 380 11.73 -19.88 7.72
N LYS A 381 12.29 -18.85 8.35
CA LYS A 381 13.74 -18.63 8.41
C LYS A 381 14.47 -19.77 9.12
N TYR A 382 13.87 -20.35 10.14
CA TYR A 382 14.45 -21.50 10.86
C TYR A 382 14.55 -22.73 9.98
N PHE A 383 13.55 -23.02 9.13
CA PHE A 383 13.53 -24.20 8.27
C PHE A 383 14.24 -23.99 6.93
N ASP A 384 14.00 -22.85 6.29
CA ASP A 384 14.30 -22.64 4.87
C ASP A 384 15.22 -21.45 4.60
N GLY A 385 15.63 -20.68 5.63
CA GLY A 385 16.53 -19.54 5.50
C GLY A 385 15.85 -18.23 5.10
N GLU A 386 16.49 -17.44 4.23
CA GLU A 386 15.95 -16.15 3.78
C GLU A 386 14.62 -16.33 3.08
N ASN A 387 13.64 -15.46 3.42
CA ASN A 387 12.26 -15.61 2.97
C ASN A 387 11.49 -14.29 2.92
N ASP A 388 10.34 -14.32 2.29
CA ASP A 388 9.42 -13.17 2.17
C ASP A 388 8.36 -13.09 3.30
N GLY A 389 8.49 -13.93 4.29
CA GLY A 389 7.54 -14.16 5.39
C GLY A 389 6.71 -15.44 5.21
N LEU A 390 6.72 -16.07 4.03
CA LEU A 390 5.97 -17.29 3.75
C LEU A 390 6.76 -18.31 2.93
N VAL A 391 7.46 -17.88 1.90
CA VAL A 391 8.22 -18.72 0.96
C VAL A 391 9.69 -18.33 0.99
N SER A 392 10.58 -19.32 0.94
CA SER A 392 12.02 -19.12 0.98
C SER A 392 12.62 -18.81 -0.40
N GLU A 393 13.78 -18.13 -0.39
CA GLU A 393 14.54 -17.79 -1.59
C GLU A 393 14.81 -18.98 -2.48
N ASN A 394 15.19 -20.13 -1.89
CA ASN A 394 15.53 -21.35 -2.62
C ASN A 394 14.37 -21.92 -3.45
N SER A 395 13.15 -21.49 -3.17
CA SER A 395 11.94 -22.00 -3.83
C SER A 395 11.47 -21.15 -5.02
N PHE A 396 11.96 -19.93 -5.19
CA PHE A 396 11.43 -18.98 -6.19
C PHE A 396 11.95 -19.18 -7.61
N ALA A 397 13.23 -19.58 -7.77
CA ALA A 397 13.87 -19.59 -9.07
C ALA A 397 13.27 -20.62 -10.02
N TRP A 398 12.76 -20.16 -11.18
CA TRP A 398 12.17 -21.00 -12.23
C TRP A 398 12.24 -20.32 -13.59
N GLY A 399 12.27 -21.13 -14.67
CA GLY A 399 12.26 -20.66 -16.04
C GLY A 399 13.61 -20.11 -16.52
N GLU A 400 13.56 -19.37 -17.63
CA GLU A 400 14.75 -18.88 -18.33
C GLU A 400 15.41 -17.68 -17.63
N LYS A 401 14.60 -16.90 -16.88
CA LYS A 401 15.08 -15.71 -16.17
C LYS A 401 14.54 -15.69 -14.75
N TYR A 402 15.44 -15.57 -13.78
CA TYR A 402 15.11 -15.34 -12.37
C TYR A 402 15.65 -14.00 -11.89
N THR A 403 14.83 -13.26 -11.19
CA THR A 403 15.23 -11.99 -10.57
C THR A 403 14.84 -11.97 -9.09
N TYR A 404 15.84 -11.75 -8.23
CA TYR A 404 15.63 -11.62 -6.80
C TYR A 404 15.58 -10.16 -6.39
N ILE A 405 14.49 -9.75 -5.72
CA ILE A 405 14.20 -8.35 -5.40
C ILE A 405 14.41 -8.11 -3.92
N THR A 406 15.23 -7.15 -3.59
CA THR A 406 15.49 -6.73 -2.21
C THR A 406 15.50 -5.21 -2.11
N THR A 407 15.38 -4.68 -0.89
CA THR A 407 15.59 -3.27 -0.59
C THR A 407 16.82 -3.09 0.29
N LYS A 408 17.51 -1.95 0.16
CA LYS A 408 18.64 -1.61 1.04
C LYS A 408 18.22 -1.33 2.49
N GLY A 409 16.93 -1.12 2.72
CA GLY A 409 16.37 -0.78 4.02
C GLY A 409 16.23 -1.99 4.95
N LYS A 410 15.97 -1.71 6.24
CA LYS A 410 15.76 -2.76 7.25
C LYS A 410 14.44 -3.54 7.08
N ARG A 411 13.51 -3.06 6.24
CA ARG A 411 12.16 -3.63 6.09
C ARG A 411 12.17 -4.87 5.19
N GLY A 412 12.75 -4.79 4.01
CA GLY A 412 12.60 -5.78 2.95
C GLY A 412 11.24 -5.69 2.24
N ILE A 413 10.93 -6.72 1.45
CA ILE A 413 9.71 -6.86 0.66
C ILE A 413 9.05 -8.18 1.04
N SER A 414 7.83 -8.13 1.57
CA SER A 414 7.10 -9.32 2.01
C SER A 414 6.31 -9.96 0.86
N HIS A 415 5.85 -11.20 1.07
CA HIS A 415 4.94 -11.93 0.17
C HIS A 415 3.70 -11.11 -0.21
N GLY A 416 3.08 -10.45 0.77
CA GLY A 416 1.92 -9.59 0.53
C GLY A 416 2.24 -8.25 -0.13
N ASP A 417 3.48 -7.75 -0.01
CA ASP A 417 3.88 -6.53 -0.71
C ASP A 417 3.94 -6.73 -2.22
N MET A 418 4.26 -7.95 -2.67
CA MET A 418 4.35 -8.29 -4.09
C MET A 418 3.00 -8.26 -4.82
N ILE A 419 1.90 -8.21 -4.09
CA ILE A 419 0.54 -8.02 -4.62
C ILE A 419 -0.10 -6.69 -4.16
N ASP A 420 0.70 -5.80 -3.58
CA ASP A 420 0.21 -4.52 -3.03
C ASP A 420 -0.93 -4.69 -2.00
N LEU A 421 -0.92 -5.78 -1.24
CA LEU A 421 -2.01 -6.17 -0.32
C LEU A 421 -2.37 -5.04 0.66
N ASN A 422 -1.37 -4.41 1.23
CA ASN A 422 -1.54 -3.34 2.22
C ASN A 422 -1.49 -1.94 1.60
N ARG A 423 -1.26 -1.82 0.29
CA ARG A 423 -1.09 -0.55 -0.44
C ARG A 423 -0.03 0.36 0.17
N GLU A 424 1.03 -0.24 0.74
CA GLU A 424 2.13 0.50 1.36
C GLU A 424 3.14 1.01 0.33
N ASN A 425 3.57 2.24 0.51
CA ASN A 425 4.67 2.80 -0.25
C ASN A 425 5.99 2.38 0.43
N ILE A 426 6.73 1.49 -0.19
CA ILE A 426 8.00 0.97 0.33
C ILE A 426 9.13 1.88 -0.17
N LYS A 427 10.02 2.27 0.74
CA LYS A 427 11.18 3.07 0.37
C LYS A 427 12.08 2.29 -0.60
N ASP A 428 12.46 2.93 -1.68
CA ASP A 428 13.32 2.38 -2.74
C ASP A 428 12.69 1.20 -3.53
N PHE A 429 11.37 0.99 -3.41
CA PHE A 429 10.63 0.00 -4.19
C PHE A 429 9.18 0.44 -4.43
N ASP A 430 8.81 0.63 -5.70
CA ASP A 430 7.40 0.84 -6.09
C ASP A 430 6.88 -0.42 -6.78
N ILE A 431 5.95 -1.09 -6.14
CA ILE A 431 5.32 -2.32 -6.65
C ILE A 431 4.59 -2.08 -7.98
N ARG A 432 3.98 -0.91 -8.17
CA ARG A 432 3.29 -0.57 -9.42
C ARG A 432 4.29 -0.46 -10.56
N GLU A 433 5.40 0.23 -10.32
CA GLU A 433 6.47 0.38 -11.31
C GLU A 433 7.17 -0.94 -11.61
N PHE A 434 7.29 -1.82 -10.63
CA PHE A 434 7.80 -3.17 -10.82
C PHE A 434 6.98 -3.96 -11.86
N TYR A 435 5.65 -3.93 -11.75
CA TYR A 435 4.79 -4.61 -12.73
C TYR A 435 4.76 -3.91 -14.09
N VAL A 436 4.83 -2.58 -14.11
CA VAL A 436 5.01 -1.82 -15.38
C VAL A 436 6.27 -2.26 -16.10
N GLN A 437 7.38 -2.45 -15.38
CA GLN A 437 8.64 -2.89 -15.96
C GLN A 437 8.55 -4.33 -16.50
N ILE A 438 7.86 -5.24 -15.82
CA ILE A 438 7.60 -6.60 -16.33
C ILE A 438 6.91 -6.54 -17.69
N LEU A 439 5.81 -5.78 -17.81
CA LEU A 439 5.09 -5.69 -19.07
C LEU A 439 5.87 -4.95 -20.15
N ALA A 440 6.65 -3.93 -19.79
CA ALA A 440 7.53 -3.25 -20.72
C ALA A 440 8.61 -4.18 -21.28
N ASP A 441 9.16 -5.07 -20.45
CA ASP A 441 10.16 -6.07 -20.87
C ASP A 441 9.52 -7.15 -21.76
N LEU A 442 8.34 -7.67 -21.41
CA LEU A 442 7.57 -8.59 -22.25
C LEU A 442 7.25 -7.97 -23.61
N LYS A 443 6.78 -6.73 -23.64
CA LYS A 443 6.53 -5.98 -24.89
C LYS A 443 7.77 -5.88 -25.77
N LYS A 444 8.94 -5.55 -25.17
CA LYS A 444 10.22 -5.47 -25.92
C LYS A 444 10.64 -6.82 -26.50
N SER A 445 10.31 -7.91 -25.80
CA SER A 445 10.60 -9.28 -26.23
C SER A 445 9.57 -9.83 -27.23
N GLY A 446 8.54 -9.05 -27.59
CA GLY A 446 7.55 -9.43 -28.61
C GLY A 446 6.35 -10.23 -28.08
N TYR A 447 6.19 -10.31 -26.76
CA TYR A 447 5.08 -10.99 -26.10
C TYR A 447 3.84 -10.12 -25.91
#